data_6f459849428e0788ec135e17f35cef1b
#
_entry.id   6f459849428e0788ec135e17f35cef1b
#
_cell.length_a   1.000
_cell.length_b   1.000
_cell.length_c   1.000
_cell.angle_alpha   90.00
_cell.angle_beta   90.00
_cell.angle_gamma   90.00
#
_symmetry.space_group_name_H-M   'P 1'
#
loop_
_entity.id
_entity.type
_entity.pdbx_description
1 polymer ?
#
loop_
_entity_poly.entity_id
_entity_poly.type
_entity_poly.pdbx_seq_one_letter_code
_entity_poly.pdbx_strand_id
1 'polypeptide(L)'
;MKLTNIFRQLKTYPSAVAGLTIILILVILALYALITIPYNEAVRLWRGGDNVWLETPRNARPAWFNYFYKEKLPETIVLRTKDDPTLKTMVDLGGGVSVSDMVLEFDYNYGGGFPTELAVFLTANFYSARPNVAMKWITPDGREIPLADLSVRVHETYSISQDTKLARRLGGIQPEKGLFADPKNPDKVLKGTYKLVAEGLVFEEGSTVDASLVVYGQLHGLAGTDHRRRDIMVALLWGTPVALSFGLVAAVGSSLTTMMLAAAAVWFGGWVDWVIRRINEVVMILPLLPILIMVGLFYSRSIWVILGVVILLGIFGSGILS
;
A
#
# COMPACT_ATOMS: atom_id res chain seq x y z
N MET A 1 7.71 8.74 -47.14
CA MET A 1 8.77 9.28 -46.26
C MET A 1 9.40 8.11 -45.51
N LYS A 2 10.70 7.79 -45.67
CA LYS A 2 11.29 6.58 -45.08
C LYS A 2 11.45 6.82 -43.57
N LEU A 3 11.01 5.86 -42.74
CA LEU A 3 11.14 5.87 -41.26
C LEU A 3 12.54 6.27 -40.76
N THR A 4 13.58 5.89 -41.54
CA THR A 4 14.97 6.26 -41.29
C THR A 4 15.24 7.77 -41.29
N ASN A 5 14.49 8.56 -42.08
CA ASN A 5 14.66 10.03 -42.12
C ASN A 5 14.01 10.70 -40.89
N ILE A 6 12.91 10.12 -40.36
CA ILE A 6 12.24 10.60 -39.16
C ILE A 6 13.17 10.40 -37.94
N PHE A 7 13.74 9.21 -37.78
CA PHE A 7 14.69 8.93 -36.68
C PHE A 7 15.95 9.80 -36.77
N ARG A 8 16.43 10.10 -37.97
CA ARG A 8 17.60 10.96 -38.15
C ARG A 8 17.30 12.42 -37.79
N GLN A 9 16.09 12.91 -38.12
CA GLN A 9 15.64 14.25 -37.70
C GLN A 9 15.36 14.33 -36.19
N LEU A 10 14.79 13.26 -35.59
CA LEU A 10 14.53 13.23 -34.16
C LEU A 10 15.81 13.39 -33.33
N LYS A 11 16.94 12.80 -33.78
CA LYS A 11 18.23 12.93 -33.10
C LYS A 11 18.76 14.36 -33.02
N THR A 12 18.29 15.26 -33.89
CA THR A 12 18.70 16.68 -33.88
C THR A 12 17.99 17.48 -32.75
N TYR A 13 16.94 16.89 -32.15
CA TYR A 13 16.16 17.53 -31.07
C TYR A 13 16.27 16.73 -29.76
N PRO A 14 17.23 17.03 -28.86
CA PRO A 14 17.44 16.26 -27.62
C PRO A 14 16.21 16.19 -26.72
N SER A 15 15.39 17.26 -26.68
CA SER A 15 14.14 17.30 -25.93
C SER A 15 13.10 16.31 -26.44
N ALA A 16 13.01 16.13 -27.77
CA ALA A 16 12.10 15.17 -28.39
C ALA A 16 12.54 13.73 -28.10
N VAL A 17 13.85 13.46 -28.14
CA VAL A 17 14.41 12.15 -27.76
C VAL A 17 14.13 11.84 -26.29
N ALA A 18 14.36 12.82 -25.40
CA ALA A 18 14.07 12.65 -23.97
C ALA A 18 12.57 12.37 -23.73
N GLY A 19 11.68 13.14 -24.36
CA GLY A 19 10.23 12.92 -24.23
C GLY A 19 9.79 11.54 -24.74
N LEU A 20 10.30 11.11 -25.89
CA LEU A 20 10.00 9.78 -26.45
C LEU A 20 10.53 8.66 -25.56
N THR A 21 11.72 8.84 -24.98
CA THR A 21 12.29 7.87 -24.03
C THR A 21 11.43 7.73 -22.78
N ILE A 22 10.96 8.84 -22.21
CA ILE A 22 10.04 8.83 -21.05
C ILE A 22 8.75 8.10 -21.39
N ILE A 23 8.13 8.40 -22.54
CA ILE A 23 6.91 7.73 -23.00
C ILE A 23 7.16 6.23 -23.15
N LEU A 24 8.28 5.83 -23.75
CA LEU A 24 8.63 4.43 -23.94
C LEU A 24 8.78 3.70 -22.59
N ILE A 25 9.44 4.32 -21.61
CA ILE A 25 9.57 3.79 -20.25
C ILE A 25 8.18 3.62 -19.62
N LEU A 26 7.31 4.61 -19.73
CA LEU A 26 5.95 4.53 -19.20
C LEU A 26 5.12 3.44 -19.88
N VAL A 27 5.26 3.26 -21.18
CA VAL A 27 4.60 2.16 -21.92
C VAL A 27 5.10 0.79 -21.43
N ILE A 28 6.41 0.63 -21.25
CA ILE A 28 7.00 -0.61 -20.72
C ILE A 28 6.49 -0.87 -19.31
N LEU A 29 6.45 0.14 -18.43
CA LEU A 29 5.92 0.02 -17.07
C LEU A 29 4.42 -0.32 -17.09
N ALA A 30 3.64 0.27 -17.98
CA ALA A 30 2.23 -0.02 -18.14
C ALA A 30 1.99 -1.47 -18.56
N LEU A 31 2.74 -1.97 -19.54
CA LEU A 31 2.67 -3.36 -19.98
C LEU A 31 3.11 -4.32 -18.86
N TYR A 32 4.19 -4.00 -18.17
CA TYR A 32 4.65 -4.78 -17.02
C TYR A 32 3.57 -4.88 -15.95
N ALA A 33 2.93 -3.77 -15.59
CA ALA A 33 1.86 -3.74 -14.59
C ALA A 33 0.66 -4.63 -14.98
N LEU A 34 0.24 -4.56 -16.25
CA LEU A 34 -0.88 -5.35 -16.77
C LEU A 34 -0.59 -6.86 -16.78
N ILE A 35 0.67 -7.24 -16.99
CA ILE A 35 1.09 -8.66 -17.05
C ILE A 35 1.29 -9.22 -15.63
N THR A 36 1.93 -8.45 -14.72
CA THR A 36 2.32 -8.94 -13.40
C THR A 36 1.18 -8.90 -12.39
N ILE A 37 0.28 -7.92 -12.50
CA ILE A 37 -0.83 -7.74 -11.56
C ILE A 37 -2.14 -7.76 -12.36
N PRO A 38 -2.87 -8.88 -12.42
CA PRO A 38 -4.18 -8.94 -13.08
C PRO A 38 -5.15 -7.90 -12.51
N TYR A 39 -6.05 -7.38 -13.34
CA TYR A 39 -6.99 -6.32 -12.94
C TYR A 39 -7.79 -6.66 -11.68
N ASN A 40 -8.30 -7.89 -11.59
CA ASN A 40 -9.07 -8.33 -10.42
C ASN A 40 -8.23 -8.29 -9.13
N GLU A 41 -6.97 -8.66 -9.23
CA GLU A 41 -6.02 -8.61 -8.11
C GLU A 41 -5.70 -7.15 -7.73
N ALA A 42 -5.46 -6.29 -8.69
CA ALA A 42 -5.25 -4.86 -8.43
C ALA A 42 -6.46 -4.22 -7.71
N VAL A 43 -7.68 -4.57 -8.14
CA VAL A 43 -8.92 -4.11 -7.49
C VAL A 43 -9.01 -4.66 -6.06
N ARG A 44 -8.71 -5.95 -5.85
CA ARG A 44 -8.69 -6.59 -4.54
C ARG A 44 -7.70 -5.91 -3.60
N LEU A 45 -6.47 -5.72 -4.06
CA LEU A 45 -5.40 -5.06 -3.31
C LEU A 45 -5.73 -3.60 -2.97
N TRP A 46 -6.41 -2.89 -3.87
CA TRP A 46 -6.70 -1.47 -3.65
C TRP A 46 -7.99 -1.20 -2.88
N ARG A 47 -9.04 -2.03 -3.08
CA ARG A 47 -10.37 -1.87 -2.49
C ARG A 47 -10.69 -2.87 -1.37
N GLY A 48 -9.88 -3.90 -1.19
CA GLY A 48 -10.15 -5.03 -0.30
C GLY A 48 -10.13 -4.73 1.20
N GLY A 49 -9.90 -3.48 1.59
CA GLY A 49 -9.88 -3.06 2.98
C GLY A 49 -8.65 -3.52 3.77
N ASP A 50 -8.70 -3.32 5.08
CA ASP A 50 -7.55 -3.59 5.97
C ASP A 50 -7.17 -5.08 6.02
N ASN A 51 -8.11 -5.98 5.78
CA ASN A 51 -7.87 -7.44 5.84
C ASN A 51 -6.89 -7.96 4.78
N VAL A 52 -6.69 -7.24 3.67
CA VAL A 52 -5.75 -7.63 2.60
C VAL A 52 -4.30 -7.30 2.97
N TRP A 53 -4.11 -6.29 3.83
CA TRP A 53 -2.81 -5.73 4.16
C TRP A 53 -2.46 -5.87 5.65
N LEU A 54 -3.00 -6.93 6.31
CA LEU A 54 -2.83 -7.13 7.75
C LEU A 54 -1.36 -7.20 8.19
N GLU A 55 -0.49 -7.74 7.34
CA GLU A 55 0.92 -7.95 7.66
C GLU A 55 1.84 -6.80 7.22
N THR A 56 1.29 -5.79 6.56
CA THR A 56 2.04 -4.62 6.10
C THR A 56 2.01 -3.51 7.14
N PRO A 57 3.14 -2.82 7.40
CA PRO A 57 3.17 -1.68 8.32
C PRO A 57 2.43 -0.48 7.76
N ARG A 58 1.97 0.44 8.62
CA ARG A 58 1.37 1.72 8.22
C ARG A 58 2.44 2.77 8.00
N ASN A 59 2.26 3.61 6.95
CA ASN A 59 3.14 4.75 6.67
C ASN A 59 4.63 4.38 6.68
N ALA A 60 4.96 3.17 6.24
CA ALA A 60 6.34 2.70 6.16
C ALA A 60 7.08 3.40 5.02
N ARG A 61 8.35 3.66 5.26
CA ARG A 61 9.25 4.20 4.25
C ARG A 61 9.67 3.11 3.27
N PRO A 62 10.12 3.46 2.08
CA PRO A 62 10.74 2.50 1.16
C PRO A 62 11.97 1.81 1.76
N ALA A 63 12.15 0.53 1.46
CA ALA A 63 13.26 -0.28 2.02
C ALA A 63 14.65 0.27 1.70
N TRP A 64 14.81 0.92 0.53
CA TRP A 64 16.08 1.52 0.10
C TRP A 64 16.54 2.70 0.96
N PHE A 65 15.69 3.24 1.84
CA PHE A 65 16.11 4.24 2.83
C PHE A 65 17.21 3.72 3.75
N ASN A 66 17.26 2.41 4.02
CA ASN A 66 18.32 1.80 4.83
C ASN A 66 19.73 1.97 4.26
N TYR A 67 19.88 2.33 2.99
CA TYR A 67 21.20 2.67 2.42
C TYR A 67 21.76 3.99 2.96
N PHE A 68 20.89 4.89 3.46
CA PHE A 68 21.28 6.21 3.96
C PHE A 68 21.39 6.29 5.49
N TYR A 69 20.94 5.25 6.21
CA TYR A 69 20.98 5.21 7.66
C TYR A 69 22.20 4.44 8.17
N LYS A 70 22.91 5.02 9.16
CA LYS A 70 24.02 4.35 9.86
C LYS A 70 23.55 3.12 10.62
N GLU A 71 22.43 3.26 11.35
CA GLU A 71 21.77 2.18 12.05
C GLU A 71 20.52 1.79 11.26
N LYS A 72 20.42 0.52 10.91
CA LYS A 72 19.33 0.02 10.08
C LYS A 72 18.00 0.15 10.80
N LEU A 73 17.03 0.71 10.12
CA LEU A 73 15.61 0.74 10.53
C LEU A 73 15.03 -0.67 10.46
N PRO A 74 14.09 -1.01 11.34
CA PRO A 74 13.48 -2.33 11.38
C PRO A 74 12.62 -2.60 10.13
N GLU A 75 12.76 -3.81 9.62
CA GLU A 75 11.87 -4.40 8.64
C GLU A 75 10.75 -5.18 9.33
N THR A 76 9.65 -5.43 8.64
CA THR A 76 8.54 -6.21 9.20
C THR A 76 8.92 -7.67 9.31
N ILE A 77 8.72 -8.26 10.49
CA ILE A 77 8.94 -9.68 10.76
C ILE A 77 7.57 -10.35 10.89
N VAL A 78 7.35 -11.41 10.14
CA VAL A 78 6.13 -12.21 10.18
C VAL A 78 6.48 -13.66 10.47
N LEU A 79 5.92 -14.21 11.55
CA LEU A 79 6.09 -15.62 11.93
C LEU A 79 4.72 -16.26 12.00
N ARG A 80 4.55 -17.42 11.38
CA ARG A 80 3.29 -18.14 11.34
C ARG A 80 3.50 -19.61 11.69
N THR A 81 2.76 -20.10 12.67
CA THR A 81 2.79 -21.53 13.05
C THR A 81 2.27 -22.44 11.95
N LYS A 82 1.43 -21.91 11.04
CA LYS A 82 0.92 -22.66 9.90
C LYS A 82 1.97 -22.93 8.83
N ASP A 83 2.92 -21.99 8.66
CA ASP A 83 3.96 -22.10 7.61
C ASP A 83 5.15 -22.92 8.10
N ASP A 84 5.39 -22.96 9.41
CA ASP A 84 6.47 -23.72 10.04
C ASP A 84 5.92 -24.59 11.20
N PRO A 85 5.71 -25.87 10.96
CA PRO A 85 5.21 -26.79 11.97
C PRO A 85 6.13 -26.97 13.20
N THR A 86 7.41 -26.58 13.11
CA THR A 86 8.35 -26.66 14.24
C THR A 86 8.04 -25.66 15.34
N LEU A 87 7.31 -24.60 15.00
CA LEU A 87 6.89 -23.55 15.94
C LEU A 87 5.69 -23.95 16.80
N LYS A 88 5.12 -25.16 16.58
CA LYS A 88 3.92 -25.62 17.26
C LYS A 88 4.09 -27.06 17.70
N THR A 89 3.83 -27.32 18.99
CA THR A 89 3.77 -28.65 19.56
C THR A 89 2.39 -28.90 20.14
N MET A 90 1.77 -30.05 19.82
CA MET A 90 0.48 -30.42 20.40
C MET A 90 0.69 -31.58 21.36
N VAL A 91 0.14 -31.44 22.57
CA VAL A 91 0.15 -32.46 23.62
C VAL A 91 -1.30 -32.81 23.94
N ASP A 92 -1.66 -34.07 23.71
CA ASP A 92 -2.97 -34.62 24.07
C ASP A 92 -3.01 -34.90 25.59
N LEU A 93 -3.98 -34.31 26.27
CA LEU A 93 -4.23 -34.50 27.71
C LEU A 93 -5.27 -35.61 27.98
N GLY A 94 -5.87 -36.14 26.92
CA GLY A 94 -6.97 -37.10 27.03
C GLY A 94 -8.34 -36.46 27.14
N GLY A 95 -9.40 -37.23 26.88
CA GLY A 95 -10.78 -36.76 26.99
C GLY A 95 -11.16 -35.70 25.92
N GLY A 96 -10.44 -35.62 24.80
CA GLY A 96 -10.67 -34.64 23.74
C GLY A 96 -10.02 -33.27 24.00
N VAL A 97 -9.28 -33.12 25.09
CA VAL A 97 -8.59 -31.90 25.45
C VAL A 97 -7.11 -31.99 25.04
N SER A 98 -6.61 -31.00 24.36
CA SER A 98 -5.20 -30.89 23.99
C SER A 98 -4.64 -29.49 24.25
N VAL A 99 -3.34 -29.43 24.50
CA VAL A 99 -2.58 -28.16 24.60
C VAL A 99 -1.75 -27.99 23.36
N SER A 100 -1.87 -26.83 22.75
CA SER A 100 -1.08 -26.41 21.60
C SER A 100 -0.07 -25.35 22.06
N ASP A 101 1.18 -25.77 22.23
CA ASP A 101 2.27 -24.84 22.58
C ASP A 101 2.86 -24.27 21.30
N MET A 102 2.77 -22.96 21.15
CA MET A 102 3.27 -22.21 19.99
C MET A 102 4.37 -21.26 20.46
N VAL A 103 5.58 -21.45 19.93
CA VAL A 103 6.75 -20.62 20.27
C VAL A 103 7.23 -19.92 19.01
N LEU A 104 6.98 -18.61 18.94
CA LEU A 104 7.40 -17.78 17.82
C LEU A 104 8.63 -16.97 18.26
N GLU A 105 9.80 -17.43 17.81
CA GLU A 105 11.10 -16.89 18.16
C GLU A 105 11.69 -16.09 16.99
N PHE A 106 12.27 -14.92 17.26
CA PHE A 106 12.91 -14.09 16.24
C PHE A 106 14.01 -13.22 16.82
N ASP A 107 14.99 -12.90 15.98
CA ASP A 107 16.06 -11.98 16.31
C ASP A 107 15.71 -10.54 15.94
N TYR A 108 15.87 -9.62 16.88
CA TYR A 108 15.69 -8.20 16.65
C TYR A 108 17.00 -7.45 16.88
N ASN A 109 17.74 -7.23 15.80
CA ASN A 109 19.09 -6.65 15.82
C ASN A 109 19.15 -5.22 15.25
N TYR A 110 18.02 -4.54 15.17
CA TYR A 110 17.93 -3.18 14.65
C TYR A 110 18.30 -2.15 15.72
N GLY A 111 19.20 -1.23 15.38
CA GLY A 111 19.56 -0.09 16.24
C GLY A 111 18.84 1.19 15.88
N GLY A 112 18.26 1.27 14.68
CA GLY A 112 17.66 2.48 14.13
C GLY A 112 16.23 2.78 14.61
N GLY A 113 15.69 1.98 15.52
CA GLY A 113 14.38 2.28 16.12
C GLY A 113 13.57 1.08 16.59
N PHE A 114 12.48 1.39 17.25
CA PHE A 114 11.49 0.42 17.71
C PHE A 114 10.58 -0.03 16.57
N PRO A 115 9.91 -1.19 16.66
CA PRO A 115 8.81 -1.53 15.77
C PRO A 115 7.71 -0.48 15.86
N THR A 116 6.93 -0.34 14.80
CA THR A 116 5.83 0.64 14.76
C THR A 116 4.56 0.15 15.42
N GLU A 117 4.29 -1.14 15.27
CA GLU A 117 3.14 -1.82 15.88
C GLU A 117 3.48 -3.29 16.10
N LEU A 118 2.68 -3.97 16.95
CA LEU A 118 2.75 -5.40 17.25
C LEU A 118 1.33 -5.98 17.20
N ALA A 119 1.15 -7.08 16.48
CA ALA A 119 -0.13 -7.79 16.48
C ALA A 119 0.07 -9.30 16.44
N VAL A 120 -0.86 -10.01 17.05
CA VAL A 120 -1.00 -11.47 16.95
C VAL A 120 -2.34 -11.77 16.30
N PHE A 121 -2.32 -12.54 15.24
CA PHE A 121 -3.50 -13.06 14.58
C PHE A 121 -3.65 -14.52 14.96
N LEU A 122 -4.76 -14.86 15.58
CA LEU A 122 -5.11 -16.22 15.99
C LEU A 122 -6.17 -16.75 15.03
N THR A 123 -5.98 -17.97 14.57
CA THR A 123 -6.96 -18.68 13.75
C THR A 123 -7.27 -20.00 14.42
N ALA A 124 -8.55 -20.26 14.69
CA ALA A 124 -8.98 -21.50 15.30
C ALA A 124 -9.99 -22.24 14.41
N ASN A 125 -9.87 -23.54 14.41
CA ASN A 125 -10.88 -24.45 13.86
C ASN A 125 -11.44 -25.29 15.01
N PHE A 126 -12.74 -25.20 15.28
CA PHE A 126 -13.43 -25.88 16.37
C PHE A 126 -14.89 -26.12 16.00
N TYR A 127 -15.55 -27.05 16.67
CA TYR A 127 -16.96 -27.39 16.40
C TYR A 127 -17.91 -26.59 17.31
N SER A 128 -17.75 -26.67 18.62
CA SER A 128 -18.65 -25.98 19.58
C SER A 128 -17.89 -25.23 20.67
N ALA A 129 -16.79 -25.80 21.19
CA ALA A 129 -16.02 -25.23 22.28
C ALA A 129 -14.84 -24.41 21.76
N ARG A 130 -14.86 -23.11 22.05
CA ARG A 130 -13.81 -22.17 21.63
C ARG A 130 -12.51 -22.45 22.36
N PRO A 131 -11.39 -22.55 21.63
CA PRO A 131 -10.08 -22.63 22.27
C PRO A 131 -9.77 -21.37 23.09
N ASN A 132 -9.00 -21.55 24.16
CA ASN A 132 -8.45 -20.44 24.93
C ASN A 132 -6.95 -20.32 24.72
N VAL A 133 -6.41 -19.13 24.50
CA VAL A 133 -4.99 -18.90 24.23
C VAL A 133 -4.43 -17.90 25.22
N ALA A 134 -3.51 -18.37 26.07
CA ALA A 134 -2.74 -17.54 26.96
C ALA A 134 -1.39 -17.18 26.29
N MET A 135 -1.04 -15.88 26.30
CA MET A 135 0.16 -15.38 25.62
C MET A 135 1.10 -14.71 26.60
N LYS A 136 2.41 -14.98 26.46
CA LYS A 136 3.49 -14.28 27.16
C LYS A 136 4.61 -13.88 26.21
N TRP A 137 5.23 -12.76 26.53
CA TRP A 137 6.38 -12.23 25.80
C TRP A 137 7.65 -12.45 26.60
N ILE A 138 8.68 -12.97 25.96
CA ILE A 138 9.99 -13.19 26.57
C ILE A 138 11.02 -12.31 25.86
N THR A 139 11.70 -11.48 26.63
CA THR A 139 12.74 -10.57 26.15
C THR A 139 14.12 -11.23 26.18
N PRO A 140 15.13 -10.70 25.45
CA PRO A 140 16.49 -11.26 25.42
C PRO A 140 17.18 -11.33 26.79
N ASP A 141 16.78 -10.47 27.73
CA ASP A 141 17.28 -10.46 29.11
C ASP A 141 16.51 -11.41 30.05
N GLY A 142 15.59 -12.22 29.50
CA GLY A 142 14.85 -13.24 30.25
C GLY A 142 13.62 -12.74 30.99
N ARG A 143 13.18 -11.49 30.80
CA ARG A 143 11.93 -11.01 31.40
C ARG A 143 10.74 -11.68 30.72
N GLU A 144 9.85 -12.27 31.51
CA GLU A 144 8.57 -12.81 31.06
C GLU A 144 7.46 -11.79 31.34
N ILE A 145 6.78 -11.34 30.31
CA ILE A 145 5.72 -10.33 30.37
C ILE A 145 4.42 -10.98 29.91
N PRO A 146 3.44 -11.23 30.81
CA PRO A 146 2.16 -11.76 30.40
C PRO A 146 1.42 -10.75 29.52
N LEU A 147 0.93 -11.18 28.35
CA LEU A 147 0.18 -10.34 27.43
C LEU A 147 -1.32 -10.43 27.69
N ALA A 148 -1.97 -11.40 27.11
CA ALA A 148 -3.41 -11.59 27.19
C ALA A 148 -3.78 -13.07 27.28
N ASP A 149 -4.97 -13.34 27.81
CA ASP A 149 -5.63 -14.63 27.78
C ASP A 149 -6.98 -14.43 27.06
N LEU A 150 -7.17 -15.11 25.93
CA LEU A 150 -8.25 -14.85 25.00
C LEU A 150 -8.98 -16.13 24.59
N SER A 151 -10.30 -16.10 24.65
CA SER A 151 -11.13 -17.12 23.98
C SER A 151 -11.19 -16.81 22.49
N VAL A 152 -10.60 -17.69 21.68
CA VAL A 152 -10.37 -17.45 20.25
C VAL A 152 -11.61 -17.83 19.45
N ARG A 153 -12.05 -16.90 18.57
CA ARG A 153 -13.02 -17.16 17.51
C ARG A 153 -12.31 -17.77 16.30
N VAL A 154 -13.05 -18.05 15.22
CA VAL A 154 -12.45 -18.54 13.97
C VAL A 154 -11.28 -17.65 13.51
N HIS A 155 -11.43 -16.34 13.66
CA HIS A 155 -10.36 -15.35 13.50
C HIS A 155 -10.42 -14.37 14.65
N GLU A 156 -9.33 -14.20 15.36
CA GLU A 156 -9.20 -13.23 16.45
C GLU A 156 -7.90 -12.44 16.26
N THR A 157 -7.96 -11.13 16.46
CA THR A 157 -6.79 -10.26 16.34
C THR A 157 -6.51 -9.63 17.70
N TYR A 158 -5.33 -9.88 18.23
CA TYR A 158 -4.83 -9.20 19.40
C TYR A 158 -3.80 -8.14 19.01
N SER A 159 -4.23 -6.88 19.01
CA SER A 159 -3.36 -5.73 18.77
C SER A 159 -2.58 -5.39 20.04
N ILE A 160 -1.37 -5.92 20.21
CA ILE A 160 -0.53 -5.71 21.40
C ILE A 160 -0.30 -4.21 21.62
N SER A 161 0.01 -3.46 20.57
CA SER A 161 0.25 -2.01 20.64
C SER A 161 -0.95 -1.18 21.11
N GLN A 162 -2.18 -1.73 21.02
CA GLN A 162 -3.41 -1.06 21.45
C GLN A 162 -3.88 -1.53 22.84
N ASP A 163 -3.15 -2.45 23.47
CA ASP A 163 -3.53 -2.95 24.81
C ASP A 163 -3.19 -1.93 25.90
N THR A 164 -4.20 -1.21 26.35
CA THR A 164 -4.09 -0.20 27.40
C THR A 164 -3.76 -0.81 28.78
N LYS A 165 -4.14 -2.08 29.02
CA LYS A 165 -3.81 -2.78 30.28
C LYS A 165 -2.32 -3.13 30.29
N LEU A 166 -1.79 -3.61 29.17
CA LEU A 166 -0.38 -3.87 29.01
C LEU A 166 0.44 -2.57 29.10
N ALA A 167 0.01 -1.50 28.45
CA ALA A 167 0.67 -0.20 28.53
C ALA A 167 0.78 0.30 29.98
N ARG A 168 -0.29 0.15 30.79
CA ARG A 168 -0.26 0.49 32.25
C ARG A 168 0.73 -0.37 33.02
N ARG A 169 0.82 -1.67 32.73
CA ARG A 169 1.80 -2.59 33.37
C ARG A 169 3.24 -2.23 32.99
N LEU A 170 3.45 -1.66 31.81
CA LEU A 170 4.74 -1.16 31.32
C LEU A 170 5.04 0.29 31.79
N GLY A 171 4.34 0.80 32.80
CA GLY A 171 4.56 2.14 33.32
C GLY A 171 4.00 3.28 32.48
N GLY A 172 3.00 3.03 31.64
CA GLY A 172 2.38 4.01 30.75
C GLY A 172 3.11 4.17 29.40
N ILE A 173 4.12 3.35 29.14
CA ILE A 173 4.85 3.34 27.88
C ILE A 173 4.04 2.54 26.85
N GLN A 174 4.11 2.97 25.59
CA GLN A 174 3.50 2.23 24.48
C GLN A 174 4.09 0.81 24.40
N PRO A 175 3.26 -0.25 24.24
CA PRO A 175 3.73 -1.63 24.30
C PRO A 175 4.86 -1.96 23.31
N GLU A 176 4.82 -1.43 22.09
CA GLU A 176 5.86 -1.62 21.08
C GLU A 176 7.22 -1.04 21.49
N LYS A 177 7.24 -0.04 22.39
CA LYS A 177 8.47 0.46 22.99
C LYS A 177 8.84 -0.31 24.25
N GLY A 178 7.87 -0.48 25.17
CA GLY A 178 8.12 -1.10 26.47
C GLY A 178 8.59 -2.55 26.40
N LEU A 179 8.12 -3.31 25.40
CA LEU A 179 8.52 -4.70 25.17
C LEU A 179 9.93 -4.83 24.55
N PHE A 180 10.42 -3.79 23.86
CA PHE A 180 11.70 -3.79 23.17
C PHE A 180 12.77 -2.90 23.82
N ALA A 181 12.41 -2.08 24.80
CA ALA A 181 13.35 -1.15 25.44
C ALA A 181 14.39 -1.88 26.29
N ASP A 182 15.62 -1.38 26.24
CA ASP A 182 16.67 -1.76 27.17
C ASP A 182 16.34 -1.18 28.58
N PRO A 183 16.26 -2.02 29.63
CA PRO A 183 15.99 -1.55 30.99
C PRO A 183 16.98 -0.51 31.51
N LYS A 184 18.22 -0.53 31.01
CA LYS A 184 19.26 0.43 31.39
C LYS A 184 19.18 1.73 30.61
N ASN A 185 18.60 1.70 29.39
CA ASN A 185 18.46 2.86 28.52
C ASN A 185 17.12 2.75 27.73
N PRO A 186 16.00 3.24 28.27
CA PRO A 186 14.67 3.08 27.67
C PRO A 186 14.50 3.68 26.27
N ASP A 187 15.40 4.58 25.84
CA ASP A 187 15.37 5.16 24.51
C ASP A 187 16.08 4.28 23.47
N LYS A 188 16.73 3.20 23.91
CA LYS A 188 17.40 2.24 23.03
C LYS A 188 16.68 0.90 23.01
N VAL A 189 16.77 0.24 21.86
CA VAL A 189 16.27 -1.12 21.70
C VAL A 189 17.23 -2.12 22.32
N LEU A 190 16.70 -3.05 23.10
CA LEU A 190 17.43 -4.21 23.58
C LEU A 190 17.55 -5.20 22.39
N LYS A 191 18.75 -5.37 21.86
CA LYS A 191 19.04 -6.29 20.75
C LYS A 191 19.12 -7.73 21.27
N GLY A 192 18.63 -8.66 20.48
CA GLY A 192 18.70 -10.09 20.78
C GLY A 192 17.46 -10.85 20.35
N THR A 193 17.33 -12.05 20.87
CA THR A 193 16.26 -12.98 20.53
C THR A 193 15.05 -12.77 21.42
N TYR A 194 13.91 -12.51 20.79
CA TYR A 194 12.61 -12.37 21.42
C TYR A 194 11.74 -13.58 21.16
N LYS A 195 10.84 -13.90 22.10
CA LYS A 195 9.91 -15.03 21.93
C LYS A 195 8.50 -14.59 22.32
N LEU A 196 7.54 -14.91 21.48
CA LEU A 196 6.14 -14.96 21.86
C LEU A 196 5.80 -16.43 22.12
N VAL A 197 5.39 -16.75 23.34
CA VAL A 197 4.87 -18.06 23.72
C VAL A 197 3.36 -17.94 23.82
N ALA A 198 2.64 -18.75 23.06
CA ALA A 198 1.19 -18.83 23.09
C ALA A 198 0.74 -20.25 23.38
N GLU A 199 0.14 -20.44 24.55
CA GLU A 199 -0.37 -21.73 25.04
C GLU A 199 -1.87 -21.80 24.72
N GLY A 200 -2.25 -22.62 23.75
CA GLY A 200 -3.62 -22.81 23.30
C GLY A 200 -4.26 -24.03 23.92
N LEU A 201 -5.26 -23.86 24.76
CA LEU A 201 -6.07 -24.96 25.28
C LEU A 201 -7.25 -25.24 24.35
N VAL A 202 -7.28 -26.45 23.79
CA VAL A 202 -8.28 -26.92 22.84
C VAL A 202 -9.14 -27.99 23.51
N PHE A 203 -10.47 -27.86 23.41
CA PHE A 203 -11.43 -28.65 24.21
C PHE A 203 -12.13 -29.77 23.42
N GLU A 204 -11.80 -29.93 22.14
CA GLU A 204 -12.47 -30.88 21.25
C GLU A 204 -11.43 -31.61 20.38
N GLU A 205 -11.63 -32.89 20.16
CA GLU A 205 -10.79 -33.68 19.28
C GLU A 205 -10.88 -33.15 17.82
N GLY A 206 -9.74 -33.02 17.15
CA GLY A 206 -9.67 -32.48 15.78
C GLY A 206 -9.74 -30.96 15.67
N SER A 207 -9.97 -30.25 16.78
CA SER A 207 -9.89 -28.79 16.79
C SER A 207 -8.43 -28.34 16.85
N THR A 208 -8.14 -27.18 16.24
CA THR A 208 -6.79 -26.64 16.15
C THR A 208 -6.79 -25.13 16.36
N VAL A 209 -5.67 -24.61 16.86
CA VAL A 209 -5.42 -23.17 16.92
C VAL A 209 -4.03 -22.87 16.36
N ASP A 210 -3.93 -21.81 15.57
CA ASP A 210 -2.69 -21.33 14.97
C ASP A 210 -2.49 -19.85 15.29
N ALA A 211 -1.24 -19.45 15.42
CA ALA A 211 -0.85 -18.06 15.71
C ALA A 211 0.05 -17.51 14.60
N SER A 212 -0.15 -16.24 14.29
CA SER A 212 0.76 -15.45 13.45
C SER A 212 1.14 -14.18 14.20
N LEU A 213 2.44 -14.02 14.47
CA LEU A 213 3.00 -12.80 15.06
C LEU A 213 3.48 -11.88 13.94
N VAL A 214 3.06 -10.62 13.99
CA VAL A 214 3.56 -9.57 13.12
C VAL A 214 4.19 -8.46 13.96
N VAL A 215 5.51 -8.30 13.79
CA VAL A 215 6.29 -7.20 14.32
C VAL A 215 6.47 -6.18 13.20
N TYR A 216 5.68 -5.13 13.21
CA TYR A 216 5.67 -4.15 12.11
C TYR A 216 6.91 -3.27 12.16
N GLY A 217 7.65 -3.29 11.06
CA GLY A 217 8.83 -2.44 10.88
C GLY A 217 8.49 -1.03 10.44
N GLN A 218 9.52 -0.26 10.14
CA GLN A 218 9.43 1.12 9.62
C GLN A 218 9.63 1.18 8.09
N LEU A 219 9.96 0.05 7.47
CA LEU A 219 10.29 -0.07 6.05
C LEU A 219 9.41 -1.11 5.38
N HIS A 220 9.05 -0.83 4.12
CA HIS A 220 8.34 -1.80 3.30
C HIS A 220 8.54 -1.52 1.80
N GLY A 221 8.85 -2.57 1.03
CA GLY A 221 8.88 -2.56 -0.43
C GLY A 221 9.69 -1.44 -1.07
N LEU A 222 9.44 -1.17 -2.34
CA LEU A 222 10.15 -0.13 -3.11
C LEU A 222 9.57 1.27 -2.93
N ALA A 223 8.28 1.38 -2.65
CA ALA A 223 7.58 2.66 -2.57
C ALA A 223 7.03 2.98 -1.16
N GLY A 224 7.18 2.06 -0.20
CA GLY A 224 6.60 2.18 1.12
C GLY A 224 5.10 1.91 1.14
N THR A 225 4.44 2.28 2.24
CA THR A 225 3.02 2.05 2.45
C THR A 225 2.28 3.32 2.86
N ASP A 226 0.96 3.33 2.62
CA ASP A 226 0.09 4.41 3.06
C ASP A 226 -0.49 4.20 4.47
N HIS A 227 -1.36 5.13 4.90
CA HIS A 227 -2.06 5.07 6.19
C HIS A 227 -3.02 3.87 6.33
N ARG A 228 -3.40 3.22 5.22
CA ARG A 228 -4.21 2.00 5.15
C ARG A 228 -3.38 0.74 4.94
N ARG A 229 -2.08 0.79 5.20
CA ARG A 229 -1.13 -0.32 5.02
C ARG A 229 -0.92 -0.77 3.56
N ARG A 230 -1.55 -0.10 2.57
CA ARG A 230 -1.48 -0.51 1.17
C ARG A 230 -0.09 -0.23 0.61
N ASP A 231 0.48 -1.18 -0.12
CA ASP A 231 1.73 -0.96 -0.86
C ASP A 231 1.51 0.08 -1.96
N ILE A 232 2.23 1.20 -1.85
CA ILE A 232 2.15 2.32 -2.81
C ILE A 232 2.66 1.88 -4.19
N MET A 233 3.53 0.86 -4.27
CA MET A 233 4.03 0.36 -5.55
C MET A 233 2.91 -0.19 -6.43
N VAL A 234 1.91 -0.85 -5.84
CA VAL A 234 0.72 -1.32 -6.57
C VAL A 234 -0.04 -0.16 -7.20
N ALA A 235 -0.21 0.93 -6.44
CA ALA A 235 -0.88 2.13 -6.94
C ALA A 235 -0.10 2.82 -8.07
N LEU A 236 1.23 2.91 -7.94
CA LEU A 236 2.10 3.51 -8.95
C LEU A 236 2.08 2.69 -10.24
N LEU A 237 2.23 1.37 -10.14
CA LEU A 237 2.21 0.48 -11.29
C LEU A 237 0.86 0.55 -12.03
N TRP A 238 -0.26 0.42 -11.33
CA TRP A 238 -1.58 0.46 -11.95
C TRP A 238 -2.06 1.86 -12.33
N GLY A 239 -1.55 2.90 -11.66
CA GLY A 239 -1.78 4.28 -12.05
C GLY A 239 -1.16 4.63 -13.41
N THR A 240 -0.04 3.97 -13.76
CA THR A 240 0.69 4.25 -15.01
C THR A 240 -0.13 3.97 -16.28
N PRO A 241 -0.72 2.76 -16.52
CA PRO A 241 -1.53 2.51 -17.71
C PRO A 241 -2.78 3.38 -17.76
N VAL A 242 -3.40 3.68 -16.60
CA VAL A 242 -4.58 4.55 -16.52
C VAL A 242 -4.22 5.98 -16.90
N ALA A 243 -3.15 6.53 -16.31
CA ALA A 243 -2.68 7.89 -16.61
C ALA A 243 -2.21 8.04 -18.06
N LEU A 244 -1.49 7.04 -18.57
CA LEU A 244 -1.00 7.03 -19.95
C LEU A 244 -2.17 6.99 -20.95
N SER A 245 -3.15 6.11 -20.75
CA SER A 245 -4.34 6.02 -21.58
C SER A 245 -5.15 7.32 -21.55
N PHE A 246 -5.36 7.86 -20.35
CA PHE A 246 -6.06 9.13 -20.15
C PHE A 246 -5.35 10.28 -20.89
N GLY A 247 -4.04 10.42 -20.69
CA GLY A 247 -3.23 11.46 -21.32
C GLY A 247 -3.19 11.37 -22.84
N LEU A 248 -3.04 10.14 -23.40
CA LEU A 248 -3.03 9.93 -24.85
C LEU A 248 -4.39 10.23 -25.47
N VAL A 249 -5.48 9.74 -24.89
CA VAL A 249 -6.84 10.02 -25.40
C VAL A 249 -7.15 11.51 -25.29
N ALA A 250 -6.77 12.17 -24.19
CA ALA A 250 -6.94 13.62 -24.04
C ALA A 250 -6.14 14.39 -25.12
N ALA A 251 -4.87 14.04 -25.32
CA ALA A 251 -4.00 14.72 -26.27
C ALA A 251 -4.49 14.53 -27.71
N VAL A 252 -4.80 13.31 -28.11
CA VAL A 252 -5.32 13.02 -29.47
C VAL A 252 -6.69 13.66 -29.66
N GLY A 253 -7.60 13.51 -28.68
CA GLY A 253 -8.94 14.09 -28.73
C GLY A 253 -8.93 15.59 -28.87
N SER A 254 -8.16 16.30 -28.02
CA SER A 254 -8.04 17.76 -28.09
C SER A 254 -7.38 18.21 -29.41
N SER A 255 -6.27 17.57 -29.83
CA SER A 255 -5.55 17.95 -31.04
C SER A 255 -6.39 17.79 -32.31
N LEU A 256 -7.07 16.64 -32.46
CA LEU A 256 -7.94 16.39 -33.62
C LEU A 256 -9.10 17.38 -33.66
N THR A 257 -9.76 17.61 -32.52
CA THR A 257 -10.91 18.53 -32.47
C THR A 257 -10.49 19.97 -32.69
N THR A 258 -9.37 20.41 -32.11
CA THR A 258 -8.80 21.75 -32.36
C THR A 258 -8.45 21.93 -33.84
N MET A 259 -7.83 20.91 -34.47
CA MET A 259 -7.51 20.96 -35.91
C MET A 259 -8.78 21.07 -36.79
N MET A 260 -9.84 20.31 -36.43
CA MET A 260 -11.11 20.37 -37.14
C MET A 260 -11.79 21.74 -37.00
N LEU A 261 -11.78 22.31 -35.78
CA LEU A 261 -12.34 23.64 -35.53
C LEU A 261 -11.53 24.75 -36.24
N ALA A 262 -10.20 24.65 -36.22
CA ALA A 262 -9.34 25.59 -36.93
C ALA A 262 -9.59 25.53 -38.45
N ALA A 263 -9.69 24.32 -38.99
CA ALA A 263 -10.03 24.13 -40.43
C ALA A 263 -11.41 24.73 -40.74
N ALA A 264 -12.42 24.51 -39.90
CA ALA A 264 -13.75 25.08 -40.06
C ALA A 264 -13.72 26.64 -39.99
N ALA A 265 -13.00 27.19 -39.04
CA ALA A 265 -12.84 28.64 -38.89
C ALA A 265 -12.25 29.29 -40.16
N VAL A 266 -11.21 28.67 -40.73
CA VAL A 266 -10.57 29.14 -41.98
C VAL A 266 -11.47 28.93 -43.20
N TRP A 267 -12.17 27.77 -43.29
CA TRP A 267 -13.01 27.44 -44.44
C TRP A 267 -14.25 28.31 -44.54
N PHE A 268 -15.00 28.48 -43.43
CA PHE A 268 -16.23 29.24 -43.43
C PHE A 268 -16.02 30.74 -43.22
N GLY A 269 -14.96 31.14 -42.49
CA GLY A 269 -14.63 32.53 -42.21
C GLY A 269 -15.73 33.29 -41.49
N GLY A 270 -15.66 34.60 -41.53
CA GLY A 270 -16.71 35.53 -41.09
C GLY A 270 -17.14 35.30 -39.64
N TRP A 271 -18.45 35.10 -39.41
CA TRP A 271 -18.98 34.96 -38.06
C TRP A 271 -18.59 33.62 -37.39
N VAL A 272 -18.34 32.56 -38.17
CA VAL A 272 -17.91 31.25 -37.62
C VAL A 272 -16.54 31.42 -36.97
N ASP A 273 -15.59 32.03 -37.63
CA ASP A 273 -14.26 32.34 -37.11
C ASP A 273 -14.37 33.25 -35.85
N TRP A 274 -15.22 34.28 -35.93
CA TRP A 274 -15.45 35.20 -34.79
C TRP A 274 -15.99 34.44 -33.54
N VAL A 275 -16.98 33.56 -33.71
CA VAL A 275 -17.54 32.78 -32.61
C VAL A 275 -16.50 31.84 -31.99
N ILE A 276 -15.74 31.12 -32.83
CA ILE A 276 -14.71 30.15 -32.36
C ILE A 276 -13.65 30.92 -31.55
N ARG A 277 -13.17 32.05 -32.04
CA ARG A 277 -12.22 32.92 -31.30
C ARG A 277 -12.79 33.41 -29.99
N ARG A 278 -14.07 33.83 -29.97
CA ARG A 278 -14.70 34.34 -28.75
C ARG A 278 -14.86 33.26 -27.68
N ILE A 279 -15.22 32.06 -28.07
CA ILE A 279 -15.27 30.90 -27.16
C ILE A 279 -13.87 30.60 -26.62
N ASN A 280 -12.86 30.62 -27.47
CA ASN A 280 -11.47 30.38 -27.06
C ASN A 280 -11.01 31.41 -26.01
N GLU A 281 -11.27 32.70 -26.21
CA GLU A 281 -10.95 33.75 -25.25
C GLU A 281 -11.62 33.50 -23.88
N VAL A 282 -12.89 33.11 -23.86
CA VAL A 282 -13.62 32.80 -22.62
C VAL A 282 -13.03 31.59 -21.90
N VAL A 283 -12.73 30.50 -22.64
CA VAL A 283 -12.21 29.27 -22.03
C VAL A 283 -10.79 29.45 -21.50
N MET A 284 -9.96 30.31 -22.13
CA MET A 284 -8.62 30.61 -21.62
C MET A 284 -8.62 31.32 -20.24
N ILE A 285 -9.70 31.98 -19.88
CA ILE A 285 -9.85 32.63 -18.57
C ILE A 285 -10.36 31.62 -17.52
N LEU A 286 -10.99 30.55 -17.94
CA LEU A 286 -11.59 29.58 -17.04
C LEU A 286 -10.52 28.73 -16.32
N PRO A 287 -10.56 28.63 -14.98
CA PRO A 287 -9.60 27.84 -14.24
C PRO A 287 -9.94 26.32 -14.36
N LEU A 288 -9.10 25.57 -15.07
CA LEU A 288 -9.31 24.15 -15.36
C LEU A 288 -9.52 23.30 -14.09
N LEU A 289 -8.65 23.45 -13.08
CA LEU A 289 -8.69 22.62 -11.88
C LEU A 289 -9.98 22.80 -11.04
N PRO A 290 -10.45 24.02 -10.74
CA PRO A 290 -11.73 24.21 -10.07
C PRO A 290 -12.90 23.58 -10.82
N ILE A 291 -12.93 23.68 -12.16
CA ILE A 291 -14.01 23.07 -12.96
C ILE A 291 -13.98 21.55 -12.83
N LEU A 292 -12.80 20.93 -12.95
CA LEU A 292 -12.68 19.48 -12.80
C LEU A 292 -13.08 19.00 -11.41
N ILE A 293 -12.74 19.76 -10.36
CA ILE A 293 -13.14 19.45 -8.98
C ILE A 293 -14.67 19.56 -8.86
N MET A 294 -15.27 20.62 -9.38
CA MET A 294 -16.73 20.80 -9.36
C MET A 294 -17.46 19.67 -10.10
N VAL A 295 -16.99 19.30 -11.28
CA VAL A 295 -17.56 18.19 -12.06
C VAL A 295 -17.43 16.87 -11.28
N GLY A 296 -16.26 16.59 -10.69
CA GLY A 296 -16.00 15.40 -9.91
C GLY A 296 -16.84 15.28 -8.63
N LEU A 297 -17.14 16.40 -7.98
CA LEU A 297 -17.90 16.43 -6.73
C LEU A 297 -19.43 16.45 -6.97
N PHE A 298 -19.89 17.27 -7.92
CA PHE A 298 -21.34 17.56 -8.06
C PHE A 298 -22.00 16.79 -9.19
N TYR A 299 -21.26 16.34 -10.22
CA TYR A 299 -21.85 15.71 -11.38
C TYR A 299 -21.50 14.21 -11.47
N SER A 300 -20.21 13.85 -11.61
CA SER A 300 -19.79 12.47 -11.73
C SER A 300 -18.33 12.26 -11.40
N ARG A 301 -18.05 11.20 -10.63
CA ARG A 301 -16.67 10.74 -10.35
C ARG A 301 -16.12 9.83 -11.45
N SER A 302 -16.85 9.63 -12.55
CA SER A 302 -16.40 8.81 -13.66
C SER A 302 -15.20 9.44 -14.36
N ILE A 303 -14.14 8.67 -14.56
CA ILE A 303 -12.94 9.09 -15.28
C ILE A 303 -13.25 9.52 -16.72
N TRP A 304 -14.26 8.91 -17.34
CA TRP A 304 -14.70 9.21 -18.71
C TRP A 304 -15.36 10.59 -18.80
N VAL A 305 -16.15 10.97 -17.81
CA VAL A 305 -16.75 12.30 -17.74
C VAL A 305 -15.68 13.36 -17.54
N ILE A 306 -14.74 13.12 -16.63
CA ILE A 306 -13.60 14.02 -16.39
C ILE A 306 -12.75 14.16 -17.65
N LEU A 307 -12.48 13.04 -18.36
CA LEU A 307 -11.76 13.04 -19.62
C LEU A 307 -12.47 13.88 -20.69
N GLY A 308 -13.79 13.74 -20.82
CA GLY A 308 -14.60 14.53 -21.74
C GLY A 308 -14.49 16.05 -21.45
N VAL A 309 -14.53 16.44 -20.17
CA VAL A 309 -14.36 17.85 -19.77
C VAL A 309 -12.92 18.35 -20.05
N VAL A 310 -11.90 17.51 -19.80
CA VAL A 310 -10.51 17.86 -20.10
C VAL A 310 -10.31 18.08 -21.61
N ILE A 311 -10.87 17.20 -22.45
CA ILE A 311 -10.81 17.36 -23.90
C ILE A 311 -11.52 18.65 -24.30
N LEU A 312 -12.75 18.87 -23.84
CA LEU A 312 -13.55 20.03 -24.18
C LEU A 312 -12.84 21.36 -23.81
N LEU A 313 -12.30 21.45 -22.60
CA LEU A 313 -11.57 22.64 -22.16
C LEU A 313 -10.20 22.75 -22.86
N GLY A 314 -9.54 21.61 -23.15
CA GLY A 314 -8.26 21.55 -23.87
C GLY A 314 -8.35 22.06 -25.32
N ILE A 315 -9.49 21.85 -25.99
CA ILE A 315 -9.74 22.32 -27.36
C ILE A 315 -9.59 23.83 -27.45
N PHE A 316 -10.19 24.54 -26.52
CA PHE A 316 -10.24 26.00 -26.53
C PHE A 316 -9.13 26.66 -25.66
N GLY A 317 -8.49 25.90 -24.77
CA GLY A 317 -7.44 26.42 -23.89
C GLY A 317 -6.02 26.41 -24.48
N SER A 318 -5.83 25.85 -25.67
CA SER A 318 -4.49 25.63 -26.25
C SER A 318 -3.86 26.88 -26.93
N GLY A 319 -4.60 27.97 -27.08
CA GLY A 319 -4.13 29.18 -27.77
C GLY A 319 -3.85 28.99 -29.28
N ILE A 320 -4.05 27.78 -29.82
CA ILE A 320 -3.77 27.46 -31.24
C ILE A 320 -4.79 28.12 -32.18
N LEU A 321 -5.93 28.51 -31.64
CA LEU A 321 -7.02 29.16 -32.38
C LEU A 321 -6.98 30.70 -32.32
N SER A 322 -6.00 31.30 -31.63
CA SER A 322 -5.83 32.75 -31.52
C SER A 322 -4.93 33.34 -32.59
#